data_28b0745433e7a9fd6ccb28fa17358c56
#
_entry.id   28b0745433e7a9fd6ccb28fa17358c56
#
_cell.length_a   1.000
_cell.length_b   1.000
_cell.length_c   1.000
_cell.angle_alpha   90.00
_cell.angle_beta   90.00
_cell.angle_gamma   90.00
#
_symmetry.space_group_name_H-M   'P 1'
#
loop_
_entity.id
_entity.type
_entity.pdbx_description
1 polymer ?
#
loop_
_entity_poly.entity_id
_entity_poly.type
_entity_poly.pdbx_seq_one_letter_code
_entity_poly.pdbx_strand_id
1 'polypeptide(L)'
;YTWAESDSQYIDSFTNDQAANIDLTLKHYDSNASTENQPTSDNVYLDGLKYHTPDYSKSNGTSVIDFPMHWNFSNASNAFTRACQEDPYYNDASWNVTYVDSHDYGPDMNSRYDGGTQAWAENLDVLFTFRGIPCLYYGSELEFQKGVPMDVGPNAPLSTTGRAYFGDYLEGDVTATDFGTYTNASGAVASTLEAPLAVHIQQLNRIRRAVPALQKGQYTRSNTYVDGNMAFV
;
A
#
# COMPACT_ATOMS: atom_id res chain seq x y z
N TYR A 1 2.95 8.69 13.15
CA TYR A 1 2.94 9.07 14.56
C TYR A 1 3.36 7.90 15.43
N THR A 2 4.18 8.16 16.45
CA THR A 2 4.55 7.17 17.47
C THR A 2 3.81 7.48 18.75
N TRP A 3 3.23 6.46 19.36
CA TRP A 3 2.50 6.57 20.62
C TRP A 3 3.38 6.11 21.77
N ALA A 4 3.35 6.84 22.90
CA ALA A 4 3.94 6.41 24.15
C ALA A 4 2.81 5.98 25.13
N GLU A 5 3.12 5.12 26.08
CA GLU A 5 2.16 4.75 27.13
C GLU A 5 1.60 5.95 27.89
N SER A 6 2.43 6.99 28.05
CA SER A 6 2.01 8.25 28.66
C SER A 6 0.90 8.98 27.90
N ASP A 7 0.64 8.61 26.66
CA ASP A 7 -0.36 9.27 25.80
C ASP A 7 -1.74 8.60 25.87
N SER A 8 -1.94 7.60 26.71
CA SER A 8 -3.20 6.82 26.79
C SER A 8 -4.43 7.71 26.99
N GLN A 9 -4.36 8.70 27.89
CA GLN A 9 -5.48 9.62 28.13
C GLN A 9 -5.79 10.49 26.91
N TYR A 10 -4.78 10.82 26.15
CA TYR A 10 -4.93 11.59 24.92
C TYR A 10 -5.59 10.75 23.82
N ILE A 11 -5.19 9.49 23.68
CA ILE A 11 -5.79 8.54 22.72
C ILE A 11 -7.28 8.33 23.03
N ASP A 12 -7.67 8.27 24.31
CA ASP A 12 -9.06 8.15 24.73
C ASP A 12 -9.94 9.34 24.31
N SER A 13 -9.34 10.46 23.90
CA SER A 13 -10.07 11.62 23.40
C SER A 13 -10.43 11.52 21.91
N PHE A 14 -9.96 10.50 21.22
CA PHE A 14 -10.23 10.32 19.79
C PHE A 14 -11.70 9.98 19.54
N THR A 15 -12.17 10.47 18.40
CA THR A 15 -13.54 10.28 17.91
C THR A 15 -13.52 9.56 16.55
N ASN A 16 -14.69 9.38 15.94
CA ASN A 16 -14.79 8.91 14.55
C ASN A 16 -14.57 10.03 13.51
N ASP A 17 -14.31 11.24 13.96
CA ASP A 17 -13.96 12.36 13.08
C ASP A 17 -12.44 12.39 12.83
N GLN A 18 -12.04 12.06 11.61
CA GLN A 18 -10.64 11.98 11.23
C GLN A 18 -9.93 13.34 11.31
N ALA A 19 -10.57 14.41 10.88
CA ALA A 19 -9.97 15.74 10.92
C ALA A 19 -9.75 16.20 12.37
N ALA A 20 -10.74 15.98 13.24
CA ALA A 20 -10.62 16.29 14.66
C ALA A 20 -9.50 15.48 15.33
N ASN A 21 -9.35 14.19 14.98
CA ASN A 21 -8.28 13.36 15.52
C ASN A 21 -6.89 13.82 15.05
N ILE A 22 -6.77 14.26 13.81
CA ILE A 22 -5.52 14.84 13.29
C ILE A 22 -5.18 16.13 14.05
N ASP A 23 -6.14 17.01 14.25
CA ASP A 23 -5.93 18.23 15.01
C ASP A 23 -5.53 17.95 16.46
N LEU A 24 -6.16 17.00 17.12
CA LEU A 24 -5.78 16.57 18.46
C LEU A 24 -4.34 16.07 18.50
N THR A 25 -3.94 15.24 17.54
CA THR A 25 -2.59 14.68 17.43
C THR A 25 -1.56 15.78 17.24
N LEU A 26 -1.81 16.71 16.32
CA LEU A 26 -0.89 17.81 16.03
C LEU A 26 -0.75 18.72 17.24
N LYS A 27 -1.84 19.08 17.90
CA LYS A 27 -1.83 19.92 19.11
C LYS A 27 -1.11 19.27 20.27
N HIS A 28 -1.15 17.95 20.39
CA HIS A 28 -0.48 17.22 21.45
C HIS A 28 1.04 17.23 21.28
N TYR A 29 1.53 16.98 20.05
CA TYR A 29 2.97 16.88 19.76
C TYR A 29 3.61 18.19 19.31
N ASP A 30 2.82 19.14 18.84
CA ASP A 30 3.25 20.48 18.50
C ASP A 30 2.17 21.50 18.88
N SER A 31 2.42 22.27 19.94
CA SER A 31 1.46 23.24 20.46
C SER A 31 1.04 24.32 19.47
N ASN A 32 1.79 24.48 18.39
CA ASN A 32 1.49 25.44 17.31
C ASN A 32 0.87 24.80 16.07
N ALA A 33 0.73 23.47 16.08
CA ALA A 33 0.22 22.74 14.92
C ALA A 33 -1.31 22.63 14.94
N SER A 34 -1.88 22.59 13.75
CA SER A 34 -3.27 22.22 13.47
C SER A 34 -3.34 21.57 12.10
N THR A 35 -4.48 21.00 11.73
CA THR A 35 -4.68 20.46 10.37
C THR A 35 -4.47 21.52 9.29
N GLU A 36 -4.81 22.79 9.59
CA GLU A 36 -4.60 23.93 8.69
C GLU A 36 -3.10 24.28 8.54
N ASN A 37 -2.29 23.93 9.52
CA ASN A 37 -0.87 24.24 9.61
C ASN A 37 0.03 23.00 9.44
N GLN A 38 -0.46 21.94 8.80
CA GLN A 38 0.40 20.80 8.48
C GLN A 38 1.58 21.22 7.59
N PRO A 39 2.65 20.42 7.53
CA PRO A 39 3.83 20.72 6.71
C PRO A 39 3.57 20.96 5.22
N THR A 40 2.38 20.74 4.75
CA THR A 40 1.91 21.00 3.39
C THR A 40 1.13 22.31 3.33
N SER A 41 1.80 23.42 3.51
CA SER A 41 1.20 24.74 3.76
C SER A 41 0.27 25.28 2.67
N ASP A 42 0.38 24.80 1.44
CA ASP A 42 -0.47 25.14 0.31
C ASP A 42 -1.61 24.13 0.10
N ASN A 43 -1.81 23.24 1.05
CA ASN A 43 -2.74 22.14 0.94
C ASN A 43 -4.19 22.58 1.25
N VAL A 44 -5.10 22.37 0.31
CA VAL A 44 -6.56 22.38 0.54
C VAL A 44 -6.95 20.94 0.86
N TYR A 45 -6.48 20.45 2.00
CA TYR A 45 -6.44 19.04 2.31
C TYR A 45 -7.79 18.40 2.56
N LEU A 46 -8.79 19.15 2.98
CA LEU A 46 -10.10 18.59 3.34
C LEU A 46 -10.90 18.09 2.14
N ASP A 47 -10.63 18.59 0.95
CA ASP A 47 -11.40 18.23 -0.24
C ASP A 47 -10.56 17.68 -1.41
N GLY A 48 -9.23 17.65 -1.27
CA GLY A 48 -8.33 17.14 -2.28
C GLY A 48 -8.40 17.86 -3.63
N LEU A 49 -8.83 19.14 -3.65
CA LEU A 49 -9.03 19.88 -4.89
C LEU A 49 -7.75 20.47 -5.47
N LYS A 50 -6.69 20.55 -4.68
CA LYS A 50 -5.41 21.13 -5.12
C LYS A 50 -4.25 20.21 -4.77
N TYR A 51 -3.22 20.29 -5.59
CA TYR A 51 -1.92 19.75 -5.24
C TYR A 51 -1.29 20.59 -4.13
N HIS A 52 -0.44 19.97 -3.35
CA HIS A 52 0.31 20.61 -2.28
C HIS A 52 1.80 20.32 -2.42
N THR A 53 2.61 21.18 -1.82
CA THR A 53 4.06 21.02 -1.77
C THR A 53 4.46 20.35 -0.46
N PRO A 54 5.05 19.13 -0.49
CA PRO A 54 5.52 18.48 0.72
C PRO A 54 6.62 19.30 1.43
N ASP A 55 6.53 19.38 2.75
CA ASP A 55 7.54 20.01 3.59
C ASP A 55 8.35 18.95 4.35
N TYR A 56 9.43 18.49 3.73
CA TYR A 56 10.30 17.48 4.34
C TYR A 56 11.14 18.00 5.50
N SER A 57 11.22 19.30 5.71
CA SER A 57 11.94 19.88 6.86
C SER A 57 11.27 19.57 8.19
N LYS A 58 9.97 19.27 8.18
CA LYS A 58 9.17 18.91 9.35
C LYS A 58 8.79 17.44 9.40
N SER A 59 9.21 16.67 8.42
CA SER A 59 8.97 15.23 8.41
C SER A 59 9.81 14.53 9.47
N ASN A 60 9.22 13.57 10.16
CA ASN A 60 9.96 12.69 11.07
C ASN A 60 10.73 11.57 10.33
N GLY A 61 10.67 11.52 9.01
CA GLY A 61 11.33 10.54 8.16
C GLY A 61 10.69 9.14 8.18
N THR A 62 9.51 8.97 8.78
CA THR A 62 8.80 7.69 8.77
C THR A 62 7.72 7.67 7.70
N SER A 63 7.54 6.51 7.07
CA SER A 63 6.40 6.20 6.22
C SER A 63 5.34 5.46 7.03
N VAL A 64 4.09 5.59 6.63
CA VAL A 64 2.99 4.84 7.23
C VAL A 64 2.56 3.70 6.32
N ILE A 65 2.08 2.62 6.91
CA ILE A 65 1.32 1.61 6.18
C ILE A 65 -0.07 2.18 5.96
N ASP A 66 -0.48 2.28 4.70
CA ASP A 66 -1.78 2.82 4.31
C ASP A 66 -2.89 1.79 4.52
N PHE A 67 -3.17 1.54 5.79
CA PHE A 67 -4.10 0.51 6.20
C PHE A 67 -5.53 0.73 5.65
N PRO A 68 -6.10 1.96 5.68
CA PRO A 68 -7.41 2.21 5.11
C PRO A 68 -7.51 1.93 3.61
N MET A 69 -6.42 2.12 2.87
CA MET A 69 -6.37 1.90 1.43
C MET A 69 -6.46 0.42 1.04
N HIS A 70 -5.96 -0.48 1.87
CA HIS A 70 -5.97 -1.92 1.65
C HIS A 70 -7.34 -2.45 1.17
N TRP A 71 -8.43 -2.03 1.81
CA TRP A 71 -9.78 -2.46 1.49
C TRP A 71 -10.35 -1.89 0.19
N ASN A 72 -9.67 -0.93 -0.41
CA ASN A 72 -10.17 -0.20 -1.57
C ASN A 72 -9.55 -0.66 -2.89
N PHE A 73 -8.49 -1.46 -2.88
CA PHE A 73 -7.82 -1.90 -4.10
C PHE A 73 -8.60 -2.91 -4.95
N SER A 74 -9.63 -3.54 -4.41
CA SER A 74 -10.55 -4.40 -5.19
C SER A 74 -11.44 -3.62 -6.16
N ASN A 75 -11.47 -2.28 -6.05
CA ASN A 75 -12.26 -1.42 -6.91
C ASN A 75 -11.53 -0.09 -7.16
N ALA A 76 -11.13 0.15 -8.40
CA ALA A 76 -10.37 1.34 -8.79
C ALA A 76 -11.08 2.65 -8.41
N SER A 77 -12.40 2.74 -8.61
CA SER A 77 -13.18 3.93 -8.22
C SER A 77 -13.07 4.22 -6.72
N ASN A 78 -13.15 3.19 -5.90
CA ASN A 78 -13.01 3.34 -4.46
C ASN A 78 -11.59 3.77 -4.09
N ALA A 79 -10.55 3.16 -4.67
CA ALA A 79 -9.17 3.49 -4.41
C ALA A 79 -8.86 4.96 -4.72
N PHE A 80 -9.25 5.44 -5.91
CA PHE A 80 -9.02 6.83 -6.31
C PHE A 80 -9.87 7.81 -5.51
N THR A 81 -11.12 7.48 -5.22
CA THR A 81 -11.96 8.33 -4.36
C THR A 81 -11.36 8.46 -2.97
N ARG A 82 -10.90 7.36 -2.40
CA ARG A 82 -10.28 7.35 -1.08
C ARG A 82 -8.98 8.15 -1.05
N ALA A 83 -8.13 7.99 -2.06
CA ALA A 83 -6.92 8.79 -2.19
C ALA A 83 -7.23 10.30 -2.23
N CYS A 84 -8.16 10.73 -3.07
CA CYS A 84 -8.54 12.15 -3.16
C CYS A 84 -9.09 12.71 -1.85
N GLN A 85 -9.67 11.87 -0.99
CA GLN A 85 -10.18 12.29 0.33
C GLN A 85 -9.09 12.31 1.40
N GLU A 86 -8.12 11.43 1.35
CA GLU A 86 -7.18 11.20 2.45
C GLU A 86 -5.76 11.67 2.18
N ASP A 87 -5.32 11.67 0.93
CA ASP A 87 -3.96 12.10 0.60
C ASP A 87 -3.61 13.48 1.15
N PRO A 88 -4.55 14.44 1.20
CA PRO A 88 -4.31 15.74 1.80
C PRO A 88 -3.92 15.72 3.28
N TYR A 89 -4.25 14.67 4.02
CA TYR A 89 -3.84 14.54 5.43
C TYR A 89 -2.38 14.11 5.63
N TYR A 90 -1.72 13.65 4.56
CA TYR A 90 -0.33 13.27 4.59
C TYR A 90 0.55 14.40 4.04
N ASN A 91 1.76 14.52 4.57
CA ASN A 91 2.74 15.43 3.97
C ASN A 91 3.07 15.02 2.53
N ASP A 92 3.27 13.73 2.31
CA ASP A 92 3.48 13.16 0.98
C ASP A 92 2.97 11.72 0.96
N ALA A 93 1.78 11.50 0.40
CA ALA A 93 1.17 10.18 0.31
C ALA A 93 1.93 9.22 -0.62
N SER A 94 2.83 9.71 -1.45
CA SER A 94 3.67 8.86 -2.30
C SER A 94 4.68 8.03 -1.50
N TRP A 95 4.87 8.35 -0.23
CA TRP A 95 5.69 7.57 0.72
C TRP A 95 4.90 6.59 1.57
N ASN A 96 3.57 6.58 1.47
CA ASN A 96 2.78 5.58 2.17
C ASN A 96 3.02 4.19 1.58
N VAL A 97 3.15 3.19 2.43
CA VAL A 97 3.27 1.80 1.99
C VAL A 97 1.88 1.25 1.71
N THR A 98 1.63 0.89 0.46
CA THR A 98 0.36 0.33 -0.01
C THR A 98 0.47 -1.17 -0.22
N TYR A 99 -0.61 -1.91 0.04
CA TYR A 99 -0.66 -3.35 -0.12
C TYR A 99 -2.09 -3.81 -0.41
N VAL A 100 -2.24 -4.99 -0.98
CA VAL A 100 -3.54 -5.63 -1.23
C VAL A 100 -3.76 -6.78 -0.27
N ASP A 101 -2.74 -7.58 -0.06
CA ASP A 101 -2.73 -8.68 0.91
C ASP A 101 -1.60 -8.53 1.92
N SER A 102 -1.73 -9.19 3.05
CA SER A 102 -0.79 -9.14 4.15
C SER A 102 -0.79 -10.45 4.93
N HIS A 103 -0.07 -10.49 6.04
CA HIS A 103 -0.12 -11.62 6.97
C HIS A 103 -1.43 -11.71 7.77
N ASP A 104 -2.25 -10.68 7.77
CA ASP A 104 -3.53 -10.65 8.48
C ASP A 104 -4.72 -10.84 7.56
N TYR A 105 -4.67 -10.29 6.34
CA TYR A 105 -5.80 -10.20 5.45
C TYR A 105 -5.39 -10.46 4.00
N GLY A 106 -6.25 -11.16 3.26
CA GLY A 106 -6.31 -11.06 1.82
C GLY A 106 -7.30 -9.98 1.37
N PRO A 107 -7.47 -9.74 0.06
CA PRO A 107 -8.44 -8.77 -0.46
C PRO A 107 -9.89 -9.08 -0.05
N ASP A 108 -10.18 -10.35 0.14
CA ASP A 108 -11.53 -10.89 0.41
C ASP A 108 -11.66 -11.46 1.82
N MET A 109 -11.11 -10.81 2.84
CA MET A 109 -11.19 -11.29 4.23
C MET A 109 -9.86 -11.91 4.73
N ASN A 110 -9.95 -12.85 5.66
CA ASN A 110 -8.84 -13.40 6.43
C ASN A 110 -8.12 -14.56 5.71
N SER A 111 -8.16 -14.60 4.39
CA SER A 111 -7.57 -15.69 3.60
C SER A 111 -6.69 -15.15 2.48
N ARG A 112 -5.78 -15.99 1.99
CA ARG A 112 -5.11 -15.76 0.71
C ARG A 112 -6.16 -15.64 -0.40
N TYR A 113 -5.90 -14.77 -1.37
CA TYR A 113 -6.82 -14.54 -2.50
C TYR A 113 -7.10 -15.84 -3.28
N ASP A 114 -8.36 -16.07 -3.65
CA ASP A 114 -8.81 -17.25 -4.39
C ASP A 114 -9.69 -16.95 -5.62
N GLY A 115 -9.91 -15.67 -5.92
CA GLY A 115 -10.85 -15.23 -6.96
C GLY A 115 -10.42 -15.49 -8.40
N GLY A 116 -9.18 -15.84 -8.66
CA GLY A 116 -8.68 -16.14 -10.01
C GLY A 116 -7.49 -15.30 -10.41
N THR A 117 -6.61 -15.89 -11.20
CA THR A 117 -5.32 -15.32 -11.58
C THR A 117 -5.45 -14.00 -12.33
N GLN A 118 -6.42 -13.89 -13.22
CA GLN A 118 -6.63 -12.65 -13.99
C GLN A 118 -7.09 -11.50 -13.09
N ALA A 119 -8.09 -11.73 -12.25
CA ALA A 119 -8.56 -10.69 -11.33
C ALA A 119 -7.49 -10.31 -10.32
N TRP A 120 -6.64 -11.24 -9.92
CA TRP A 120 -5.48 -10.94 -9.09
C TRP A 120 -4.45 -10.08 -9.81
N ALA A 121 -4.17 -10.36 -11.09
CA ALA A 121 -3.32 -9.52 -11.92
C ALA A 121 -3.85 -8.08 -12.04
N GLU A 122 -5.17 -7.93 -12.23
CA GLU A 122 -5.84 -6.62 -12.29
C GLU A 122 -5.73 -5.85 -10.95
N ASN A 123 -5.83 -6.53 -9.82
CA ASN A 123 -5.56 -5.92 -8.51
C ASN A 123 -4.12 -5.43 -8.39
N LEU A 124 -3.17 -6.21 -8.88
CA LEU A 124 -1.75 -5.83 -8.91
C LEU A 124 -1.50 -4.66 -9.87
N ASP A 125 -2.21 -4.59 -11.00
CA ASP A 125 -2.15 -3.44 -11.90
C ASP A 125 -2.51 -2.16 -11.16
N VAL A 126 -3.61 -2.15 -10.42
CA VAL A 126 -4.02 -0.99 -9.62
C VAL A 126 -2.96 -0.68 -8.56
N LEU A 127 -2.49 -1.66 -7.80
CA LEU A 127 -1.50 -1.46 -6.75
C LEU A 127 -0.21 -0.82 -7.29
N PHE A 128 0.33 -1.33 -8.40
CA PHE A 128 1.61 -0.87 -8.94
C PHE A 128 1.51 0.43 -9.75
N THR A 129 0.33 0.79 -10.21
CA THR A 129 0.07 2.07 -10.91
C THR A 129 -0.50 3.13 -9.99
N PHE A 130 -0.81 2.79 -8.75
CA PHE A 130 -1.29 3.70 -7.72
C PHE A 130 -0.13 4.42 -7.02
N ARG A 131 -0.44 5.53 -6.31
CA ARG A 131 0.55 6.25 -5.50
C ARG A 131 1.00 5.40 -4.31
N GLY A 132 2.14 5.72 -3.75
CA GLY A 132 2.71 5.03 -2.60
C GLY A 132 3.80 4.02 -2.98
N ILE A 133 4.26 3.30 -2.00
CA ILE A 133 5.28 2.25 -2.14
C ILE A 133 4.55 0.90 -2.14
N PRO A 134 4.40 0.24 -3.29
CA PRO A 134 3.71 -1.04 -3.35
C PRO A 134 4.47 -2.10 -2.56
N CYS A 135 3.79 -2.74 -1.63
CA CYS A 135 4.30 -3.86 -0.85
C CYS A 135 3.56 -5.13 -1.24
N LEU A 136 4.29 -6.12 -1.67
CA LEU A 136 3.76 -7.43 -2.02
C LEU A 136 4.00 -8.39 -0.86
N TYR A 137 2.95 -9.06 -0.40
CA TYR A 137 3.12 -10.12 0.56
C TYR A 137 3.73 -11.36 -0.13
N TYR A 138 4.68 -12.00 0.53
CA TYR A 138 5.41 -13.13 -0.07
C TYR A 138 4.46 -14.22 -0.57
N GLY A 139 4.76 -14.77 -1.73
CA GLY A 139 3.98 -15.84 -2.35
C GLY A 139 2.77 -15.36 -3.17
N SER A 140 2.39 -14.08 -3.09
CA SER A 140 1.28 -13.55 -3.88
C SER A 140 1.57 -13.57 -5.38
N GLU A 141 2.84 -13.50 -5.74
CA GLU A 141 3.34 -13.68 -7.12
C GLU A 141 3.13 -15.09 -7.69
N LEU A 142 2.79 -16.05 -6.85
CA LEU A 142 2.54 -17.45 -7.23
C LEU A 142 1.15 -17.96 -6.84
N GLU A 143 0.27 -17.08 -6.32
CA GLU A 143 -0.97 -17.50 -5.66
C GLU A 143 -0.73 -18.57 -4.57
N PHE A 144 0.38 -18.42 -3.83
CA PHE A 144 0.78 -19.34 -2.79
C PHE A 144 -0.31 -19.50 -1.72
N GLN A 145 -0.61 -20.74 -1.34
CA GLN A 145 -1.65 -21.05 -0.35
C GLN A 145 -3.03 -20.46 -0.70
N LYS A 146 -3.37 -20.41 -1.99
CA LYS A 146 -4.61 -19.87 -2.50
C LYS A 146 -5.84 -20.31 -1.69
N GLY A 147 -6.64 -19.37 -1.20
CA GLY A 147 -7.85 -19.62 -0.41
C GLY A 147 -7.61 -20.11 1.03
N VAL A 148 -6.35 -20.29 1.44
CA VAL A 148 -6.04 -20.74 2.80
C VAL A 148 -6.16 -19.58 3.78
N PRO A 149 -6.83 -19.77 4.95
CA PRO A 149 -6.92 -18.76 5.98
C PRO A 149 -5.55 -18.26 6.46
N MET A 150 -5.42 -16.94 6.65
CA MET A 150 -4.18 -16.32 7.12
C MET A 150 -3.87 -16.70 8.56
N ASP A 151 -4.87 -16.63 9.42
CA ASP A 151 -4.76 -16.92 10.83
C ASP A 151 -5.91 -17.83 11.26
N VAL A 152 -5.54 -18.96 11.84
CA VAL A 152 -6.49 -19.95 12.37
C VAL A 152 -6.34 -20.14 13.89
N GLY A 153 -5.66 -19.19 14.52
CA GLY A 153 -5.46 -19.16 15.98
C GLY A 153 -4.13 -19.79 16.43
N PRO A 154 -3.83 -19.64 17.72
CA PRO A 154 -2.49 -19.88 18.26
C PRO A 154 -2.06 -21.35 18.27
N ASN A 155 -2.99 -22.28 18.11
CA ASN A 155 -2.72 -23.72 18.18
C ASN A 155 -2.61 -24.39 16.80
N ALA A 156 -2.82 -23.65 15.71
CA ALA A 156 -2.71 -24.22 14.39
C ALA A 156 -1.25 -24.19 13.90
N PRO A 157 -0.77 -25.27 13.25
CA PRO A 157 0.54 -25.23 12.61
C PRO A 157 0.60 -24.17 11.51
N LEU A 158 1.65 -23.36 11.47
CA LEU A 158 1.84 -22.36 10.41
C LEU A 158 1.76 -22.93 9.01
N SER A 159 2.22 -24.20 8.84
CA SER A 159 2.17 -24.90 7.55
C SER A 159 0.78 -25.09 6.95
N THR A 160 -0.28 -24.94 7.76
CA THR A 160 -1.69 -25.04 7.32
C THR A 160 -2.37 -23.68 7.17
N THR A 161 -1.61 -22.62 7.21
CA THR A 161 -2.11 -21.24 7.12
C THR A 161 -1.56 -20.51 5.91
N GLY A 162 -2.14 -19.36 5.59
CA GLY A 162 -1.59 -18.46 4.59
C GLY A 162 -0.21 -17.88 4.93
N ARG A 163 0.28 -18.14 6.15
CA ARG A 163 1.62 -17.79 6.66
C ARG A 163 2.62 -18.95 6.56
N ALA A 164 2.30 -20.00 5.81
CA ALA A 164 3.19 -21.15 5.65
C ALA A 164 4.57 -20.75 5.10
N TYR A 165 5.54 -21.62 5.33
CA TYR A 165 6.91 -21.42 4.84
C TYR A 165 6.95 -21.39 3.30
N PHE A 166 7.57 -20.36 2.77
CA PHE A 166 7.66 -20.10 1.32
C PHE A 166 9.06 -20.37 0.75
N GLY A 167 10.04 -20.62 1.62
CA GLY A 167 11.45 -20.70 1.22
C GLY A 167 11.76 -21.76 0.18
N ASP A 168 10.99 -22.86 0.12
CA ASP A 168 11.18 -23.92 -0.87
C ASP A 168 11.05 -23.40 -2.33
N TYR A 169 10.28 -22.34 -2.54
CA TYR A 169 10.12 -21.66 -3.84
C TYR A 169 11.29 -20.73 -4.19
N LEU A 170 12.16 -20.46 -3.23
CA LEU A 170 13.31 -19.56 -3.37
C LEU A 170 14.65 -20.34 -3.42
N GLU A 171 14.62 -21.66 -3.34
CA GLU A 171 15.83 -22.48 -3.41
C GLU A 171 16.49 -22.39 -4.78
N GLY A 172 17.80 -22.16 -4.78
CA GLY A 172 18.62 -22.04 -5.98
C GLY A 172 19.44 -20.75 -6.01
N ASP A 173 20.03 -20.49 -7.16
CA ASP A 173 20.90 -19.32 -7.35
C ASP A 173 20.25 -18.29 -8.27
N VAL A 174 20.42 -17.01 -7.93
CA VAL A 174 20.02 -15.87 -8.78
C VAL A 174 21.20 -14.92 -8.88
N THR A 175 21.58 -14.58 -10.11
CA THR A 175 22.53 -13.52 -10.37
C THR A 175 21.78 -12.27 -10.83
N ALA A 176 21.72 -11.26 -9.98
CA ALA A 176 21.10 -9.98 -10.28
C ALA A 176 22.19 -8.93 -10.59
N THR A 177 21.98 -8.15 -11.65
CA THR A 177 22.90 -7.08 -12.07
C THR A 177 22.37 -5.69 -11.78
N ASP A 178 21.08 -5.56 -11.52
CA ASP A 178 20.38 -4.32 -11.21
C ASP A 178 19.06 -4.65 -10.53
N PHE A 179 18.43 -3.66 -9.90
CA PHE A 179 17.13 -3.81 -9.26
C PHE A 179 16.08 -4.34 -10.26
N GLY A 180 15.55 -5.52 -9.98
CA GLY A 180 14.53 -6.16 -10.80
C GLY A 180 15.03 -6.76 -12.11
N THR A 181 16.34 -6.82 -12.33
CA THR A 181 16.95 -7.49 -13.48
C THR A 181 17.86 -8.61 -12.99
N TYR A 182 17.64 -9.81 -13.48
CA TYR A 182 18.53 -10.94 -13.25
C TYR A 182 19.03 -11.48 -14.59
N THR A 183 20.25 -12.01 -14.59
CA THR A 183 20.91 -12.55 -15.79
C THR A 183 20.90 -14.06 -15.82
N ASN A 184 20.75 -14.68 -14.67
CA ASN A 184 20.70 -16.13 -14.55
C ASN A 184 19.93 -16.51 -13.28
N ALA A 185 19.18 -17.61 -13.36
CA ALA A 185 18.53 -18.24 -12.22
C ALA A 185 18.54 -19.75 -12.39
N SER A 186 18.62 -20.50 -11.29
CA SER A 186 18.58 -21.96 -11.28
C SER A 186 17.80 -22.49 -10.06
N GLY A 187 17.35 -23.73 -10.12
CA GLY A 187 16.56 -24.33 -9.05
C GLY A 187 15.10 -23.85 -9.00
N ALA A 188 14.46 -23.96 -7.85
CA ALA A 188 13.05 -23.59 -7.67
C ALA A 188 12.80 -22.09 -7.91
N VAL A 189 13.76 -21.25 -7.53
CA VAL A 189 13.65 -19.79 -7.74
C VAL A 189 13.58 -19.40 -9.22
N ALA A 190 14.20 -20.17 -10.13
CA ALA A 190 14.05 -19.94 -11.56
C ALA A 190 12.60 -20.11 -12.01
N SER A 191 11.94 -21.17 -11.58
CA SER A 191 10.51 -21.39 -11.88
C SER A 191 9.61 -20.33 -11.25
N THR A 192 9.94 -19.88 -10.06
CA THR A 192 9.23 -18.77 -9.38
C THR A 192 9.32 -17.46 -10.18
N LEU A 193 10.51 -17.11 -10.68
CA LEU A 193 10.71 -15.90 -11.48
C LEU A 193 10.03 -15.95 -12.85
N GLU A 194 9.81 -17.14 -13.39
CA GLU A 194 9.13 -17.38 -14.67
C GLU A 194 7.61 -17.57 -14.53
N ALA A 195 7.10 -17.63 -13.32
CA ALA A 195 5.66 -17.77 -13.10
C ALA A 195 4.88 -16.56 -13.70
N PRO A 196 3.70 -16.76 -14.29
CA PRO A 196 2.99 -15.70 -15.02
C PRO A 196 2.79 -14.42 -14.23
N LEU A 197 2.38 -14.51 -12.97
CA LEU A 197 2.20 -13.33 -12.12
C LEU A 197 3.52 -12.68 -11.73
N ALA A 198 4.58 -13.47 -11.50
CA ALA A 198 5.90 -12.93 -11.23
C ALA A 198 6.45 -12.13 -12.43
N VAL A 199 6.27 -12.66 -13.65
CA VAL A 199 6.61 -11.95 -14.89
C VAL A 199 5.76 -10.68 -15.05
N HIS A 200 4.47 -10.74 -14.75
CA HIS A 200 3.57 -9.60 -14.77
C HIS A 200 4.03 -8.49 -13.82
N ILE A 201 4.37 -8.83 -12.58
CA ILE A 201 4.90 -7.88 -11.58
C ILE A 201 6.23 -7.27 -12.05
N GLN A 202 7.12 -8.04 -12.68
CA GLN A 202 8.34 -7.51 -13.26
C GLN A 202 8.04 -6.45 -14.33
N GLN A 203 7.02 -6.66 -15.16
CA GLN A 203 6.59 -5.67 -16.16
C GLN A 203 6.00 -4.43 -15.49
N LEU A 204 5.15 -4.58 -14.49
CA LEU A 204 4.59 -3.47 -13.72
C LEU A 204 5.68 -2.62 -13.06
N ASN A 205 6.69 -3.24 -12.48
CA ASN A 205 7.84 -2.54 -11.93
C ASN A 205 8.60 -1.73 -13.00
N ARG A 206 8.77 -2.28 -14.21
CA ARG A 206 9.40 -1.55 -15.33
C ARG A 206 8.57 -0.34 -15.74
N ILE A 207 7.25 -0.50 -15.85
CA ILE A 207 6.31 0.60 -16.16
C ILE A 207 6.42 1.68 -15.08
N ARG A 208 6.32 1.30 -13.81
CA ARG A 208 6.39 2.23 -12.68
C ARG A 208 7.70 3.01 -12.66
N ARG A 209 8.84 2.36 -12.96
CA ARG A 209 10.15 3.03 -13.07
C ARG A 209 10.23 3.99 -14.25
N ALA A 210 9.60 3.65 -15.38
CA ALA A 210 9.61 4.47 -16.58
C ALA A 210 8.69 5.68 -16.53
N VAL A 211 7.68 5.66 -15.66
CA VAL A 211 6.65 6.70 -15.55
C VAL A 211 6.71 7.36 -14.17
N PRO A 212 7.47 8.46 -14.00
CA PRO A 212 7.65 9.10 -12.70
C PRO A 212 6.33 9.54 -12.03
N ALA A 213 5.30 9.86 -12.80
CA ALA A 213 3.98 10.23 -12.27
C ALA A 213 3.36 9.12 -11.41
N LEU A 214 3.64 7.84 -11.72
CA LEU A 214 3.17 6.71 -10.91
C LEU A 214 3.87 6.59 -9.55
N GLN A 215 5.04 7.25 -9.41
CA GLN A 215 5.83 7.20 -8.19
C GLN A 215 5.62 8.43 -7.31
N LYS A 216 5.43 9.61 -7.91
CA LYS A 216 5.47 10.93 -7.25
C LYS A 216 4.25 11.78 -7.53
N GLY A 217 3.30 11.29 -8.32
CA GLY A 217 2.09 12.02 -8.66
C GLY A 217 1.15 12.16 -7.47
N GLN A 218 0.37 13.21 -7.50
CA GLN A 218 -0.70 13.48 -6.53
C GLN A 218 -2.05 13.37 -7.21
N TYR A 219 -3.05 12.89 -6.47
CA TYR A 219 -4.42 12.83 -6.96
C TYR A 219 -5.23 14.02 -6.45
N THR A 220 -6.08 14.57 -7.32
CA THR A 220 -7.06 15.56 -6.92
C THR A 220 -8.43 15.21 -7.49
N ARG A 221 -9.50 15.59 -6.79
CA ARG A 221 -10.88 15.34 -7.25
C ARG A 221 -11.21 16.00 -8.58
N SER A 222 -10.55 17.11 -8.89
CA SER A 222 -10.76 17.84 -10.15
C SER A 222 -10.09 17.19 -11.35
N ASN A 223 -9.08 16.36 -11.13
CA ASN A 223 -8.28 15.74 -12.18
C ASN A 223 -8.43 14.22 -12.24
N THR A 224 -9.15 13.63 -11.29
CA THR A 224 -9.38 12.18 -11.25
C THR A 224 -10.79 11.88 -11.71
N TYR A 225 -10.90 11.06 -12.72
CA TYR A 225 -12.17 10.57 -13.25
C TYR A 225 -12.12 9.05 -13.38
N VAL A 226 -13.13 8.39 -12.85
CA VAL A 226 -13.27 6.93 -12.95
C VAL A 226 -14.64 6.60 -13.53
N ASP A 227 -14.66 5.80 -14.57
CA ASP A 227 -15.87 5.30 -15.23
C ASP A 227 -15.72 3.82 -15.52
N GLY A 228 -16.43 3.02 -14.76
CA GLY A 228 -16.47 1.57 -14.96
C GLY A 228 -15.08 0.94 -14.98
N ASN A 229 -14.57 0.72 -16.17
CA ASN A 229 -13.29 0.03 -16.40
C ASN A 229 -12.10 0.97 -16.69
N MET A 230 -12.29 2.28 -16.58
CA MET A 230 -11.27 3.25 -16.96
C MET A 230 -11.11 4.35 -15.92
N ALA A 231 -9.87 4.63 -15.56
CA ALA A 231 -9.51 5.73 -14.67
C ALA A 231 -8.56 6.70 -15.38
N PHE A 232 -8.84 7.99 -15.23
CA PHE A 232 -7.94 9.08 -15.59
C PHE A 232 -7.49 9.79 -14.33
N VAL A 233 -6.19 9.89 -14.13
CA VAL A 233 -5.57 10.51 -12.96
C VAL A 233 -4.42 11.43 -13.38
#